data_e03a7c0802583963b4e188577512755f
#
_entry.id   e03a7c0802583963b4e188577512755f
#
_cell.length_a   1.000
_cell.length_b   1.000
_cell.length_c   1.000
_cell.angle_alpha   90.00
_cell.angle_beta   90.00
_cell.angle_gamma   90.00
#
_symmetry.space_group_name_H-M   'P 1'
#
loop_
_entity.id
_entity.type
_entity.pdbx_description
1 polymer ?
#
loop_
_entity_poly.entity_id
_entity_poly.type
_entity_poly.pdbx_seq_one_letter_code
_entity_poly.pdbx_strand_id
1 'polypeptide(L)'
;QVVMLRPTESPIVFIQQLGRGLRKYEGKEYVVILDFIGNYMNNFMIPIALSGDRTYNKDTIRKYVREGSRVIPGESTIHFDEISKKRIFESIDSSKTTKNLLREKYFALKYKLGRIPNVLDFYEYGEIDPMLFIQYSKSYDQFVKSV
;
A
#
# COMPACT_ATOMS: atom_id res chain seq x y z
N GLN A 1 17.15 7.89 -14.86
CA GLN A 1 16.81 8.23 -13.48
C GLN A 1 15.43 8.88 -13.42
N VAL A 2 14.62 8.49 -12.44
CA VAL A 2 13.29 9.05 -12.16
C VAL A 2 13.28 9.54 -10.73
N VAL A 3 12.76 10.75 -10.51
CA VAL A 3 12.60 11.33 -9.18
C VAL A 3 11.10 11.49 -8.90
N MET A 4 10.62 10.87 -7.84
CA MET A 4 9.23 10.93 -7.43
C MET A 4 9.06 12.03 -6.38
N LEU A 5 8.49 13.16 -6.80
CA LEU A 5 8.32 14.34 -5.95
C LEU A 5 6.88 14.49 -5.39
N ARG A 6 5.92 13.82 -6.02
CA ARG A 6 4.51 13.95 -5.66
C ARG A 6 4.09 12.84 -4.70
N PRO A 7 3.80 13.16 -3.44
CA PRO A 7 3.27 12.17 -2.50
C PRO A 7 1.88 11.68 -2.95
N THR A 8 1.58 10.44 -2.66
CA THR A 8 0.25 9.85 -2.83
C THR A 8 -0.08 9.00 -1.60
N GLU A 9 -1.35 8.93 -1.25
CA GLU A 9 -1.84 8.10 -0.14
C GLU A 9 -2.41 6.76 -0.62
N SER A 10 -2.43 6.53 -1.94
CA SER A 10 -2.93 5.29 -2.53
C SER A 10 -1.78 4.41 -3.03
N PRO A 11 -1.68 3.16 -2.53
CA PRO A 11 -0.72 2.17 -3.05
C PRO A 11 -0.84 1.97 -4.56
N ILE A 12 -2.06 1.96 -5.09
CA ILE A 12 -2.32 1.77 -6.53
C ILE A 12 -1.77 2.94 -7.34
N VAL A 13 -2.04 4.18 -6.90
CA VAL A 13 -1.52 5.37 -7.58
C VAL A 13 0.00 5.41 -7.53
N PHE A 14 0.60 5.01 -6.39
CA PHE A 14 2.06 4.89 -6.26
C PHE A 14 2.64 3.94 -7.32
N ILE A 15 2.08 2.73 -7.45
CA ILE A 15 2.52 1.73 -8.43
C ILE A 15 2.31 2.22 -9.87
N GLN A 16 1.22 2.94 -10.14
CA GLN A 16 1.00 3.52 -11.47
C GLN A 16 2.03 4.60 -11.82
N GLN A 17 2.40 5.44 -10.87
CA GLN A 17 3.46 6.45 -11.05
C GLN A 17 4.82 5.77 -11.28
N LEU A 18 5.15 4.78 -10.46
CA LEU A 18 6.35 3.97 -10.58
C LEU A 18 6.43 3.30 -11.96
N GLY A 19 5.33 2.68 -12.40
CA GLY A 19 5.24 1.97 -13.68
C GLY A 19 5.50 2.87 -14.90
N ARG A 20 5.22 4.16 -14.80
CA ARG A 20 5.55 5.11 -15.90
C ARG A 20 7.07 5.24 -16.07
N GLY A 21 7.83 5.25 -14.95
CA GLY A 21 9.28 5.27 -14.97
C GLY A 21 9.91 3.95 -15.42
N LEU A 22 9.21 2.84 -15.20
CA LEU A 22 9.69 1.49 -15.53
C LEU A 22 9.42 1.05 -16.97
N ARG A 23 8.78 1.88 -17.81
CA ARG A 23 8.51 1.53 -19.22
C ARG A 23 9.80 1.15 -19.93
N LYS A 24 9.74 0.03 -20.64
CA LYS A 24 10.84 -0.44 -21.49
C LYS A 24 11.05 0.55 -22.64
N TYR A 25 12.30 0.83 -22.91
CA TYR A 25 12.73 1.63 -24.05
C TYR A 25 14.01 1.01 -24.61
N GLU A 26 14.22 1.08 -25.91
CA GLU A 26 15.40 0.54 -26.57
C GLU A 26 16.68 1.18 -25.99
N GLY A 27 17.67 0.36 -25.66
CA GLY A 27 18.89 0.82 -25.00
C GLY A 27 18.79 1.09 -23.50
N LYS A 28 17.64 0.84 -22.88
CA LYS A 28 17.45 1.01 -21.43
C LYS A 28 17.66 -0.31 -20.70
N GLU A 29 18.81 -0.47 -20.07
CA GLU A 29 19.16 -1.68 -19.30
C GLU A 29 18.55 -1.64 -17.89
N TYR A 30 18.59 -0.48 -17.22
CA TYR A 30 18.04 -0.30 -15.88
C TYR A 30 17.51 1.12 -15.67
N VAL A 31 16.76 1.33 -14.60
CA VAL A 31 16.33 2.66 -14.15
C VAL A 31 16.55 2.80 -12.65
N VAL A 32 17.12 3.94 -12.26
CA VAL A 32 17.21 4.32 -10.84
C VAL A 32 16.01 5.21 -10.51
N ILE A 33 15.27 4.83 -9.48
CA ILE A 33 14.13 5.60 -8.97
C ILE A 33 14.48 6.11 -7.59
N LEU A 34 14.35 7.41 -7.40
CA LEU A 34 14.52 8.09 -6.12
C LEU A 34 13.14 8.56 -5.64
N ASP A 35 12.75 8.12 -4.46
CA ASP A 35 11.51 8.54 -3.82
C ASP A 35 11.78 9.21 -2.47
N PHE A 36 11.19 10.39 -2.25
CA PHE A 36 11.35 11.16 -1.03
C PHE A 36 10.24 10.83 -0.05
N ILE A 37 10.39 9.74 0.67
CA ILE A 37 9.43 9.22 1.66
C ILE A 37 9.02 10.28 2.69
N GLY A 38 9.88 11.23 3.01
CA GLY A 38 9.58 12.32 3.95
C GLY A 38 8.39 13.20 3.59
N ASN A 39 7.94 13.16 2.34
CA ASN A 39 6.80 13.93 1.86
C ASN A 39 5.45 13.19 2.01
N TYR A 40 5.45 11.95 2.47
CA TYR A 40 4.23 11.16 2.63
C TYR A 40 3.70 11.25 4.06
N MET A 41 2.41 11.48 4.21
CA MET A 41 1.74 11.43 5.52
C MET A 41 1.64 9.98 6.05
N ASN A 42 1.43 9.02 5.15
CA ASN A 42 1.30 7.60 5.47
C ASN A 42 2.47 6.80 4.87
N ASN A 43 3.66 6.94 5.43
CA ASN A 43 4.88 6.32 4.91
C ASN A 43 4.83 4.79 4.86
N PHE A 44 4.02 4.14 5.71
CA PHE A 44 3.84 2.70 5.69
C PHE A 44 3.13 2.17 4.42
N MET A 45 2.46 3.04 3.68
CA MET A 45 1.81 2.68 2.42
C MET A 45 2.83 2.25 1.34
N ILE A 46 4.05 2.80 1.36
CA ILE A 46 5.08 2.51 0.36
C ILE A 46 5.50 1.04 0.39
N PRO A 47 5.93 0.47 1.55
CA PRO A 47 6.23 -0.95 1.62
C PRO A 47 5.02 -1.84 1.30
N ILE A 48 3.79 -1.45 1.61
CA ILE A 48 2.58 -2.17 1.19
C ILE A 48 2.46 -2.19 -0.33
N ALA A 49 2.60 -1.03 -0.98
CA ALA A 49 2.53 -0.92 -2.43
C ALA A 49 3.60 -1.78 -3.12
N LEU A 50 4.83 -1.75 -2.62
CA LEU A 50 5.96 -2.46 -3.20
C LEU A 50 5.93 -3.97 -2.95
N SER A 51 5.45 -4.41 -1.78
CA SER A 51 5.30 -5.84 -1.45
C SER A 51 4.07 -6.49 -2.07
N GLY A 52 3.06 -5.69 -2.45
CA GLY A 52 1.75 -6.18 -2.86
C GLY A 52 0.91 -6.76 -1.71
N ASP A 53 1.36 -6.61 -0.46
CA ASP A 53 0.65 -7.09 0.72
C ASP A 53 -0.57 -6.20 1.00
N ARG A 54 -1.76 -6.78 0.90
CA ARG A 54 -3.04 -6.11 1.13
C ARG A 54 -3.63 -6.40 2.52
N THR A 55 -2.90 -7.17 3.34
CA THR A 55 -3.36 -7.53 4.69
C THR A 55 -3.17 -6.40 5.70
N TYR A 56 -2.31 -5.43 5.40
CA TYR A 56 -1.93 -4.35 6.30
C TYR A 56 -1.38 -4.85 7.64
N ASN A 57 -0.80 -6.06 7.66
CA ASN A 57 -0.19 -6.62 8.84
C ASN A 57 1.11 -5.89 9.17
N LYS A 58 1.14 -5.25 10.35
CA LYS A 58 2.26 -4.43 10.81
C LYS A 58 3.58 -5.19 10.87
N ASP A 59 3.54 -6.45 11.28
CA ASP A 59 4.75 -7.27 11.41
C ASP A 59 5.30 -7.70 10.05
N THR A 60 4.42 -8.02 9.10
CA THR A 60 4.80 -8.30 7.72
C THR A 60 5.45 -7.09 7.07
N ILE A 61 4.86 -5.89 7.25
CA ILE A 61 5.41 -4.64 6.72
C ILE A 61 6.78 -4.35 7.34
N ARG A 62 6.93 -4.49 8.68
CA ARG A 62 8.22 -4.29 9.36
C ARG A 62 9.28 -5.26 8.86
N LYS A 63 8.92 -6.53 8.67
CA LYS A 63 9.81 -7.55 8.12
C LYS A 63 10.27 -7.16 6.72
N TYR A 64 9.36 -6.77 5.84
CA TYR A 64 9.66 -6.33 4.49
C TYR A 64 10.64 -5.14 4.47
N VAL A 65 10.42 -4.13 5.31
CA VAL A 65 11.30 -2.95 5.41
C VAL A 65 12.69 -3.30 5.93
N ARG A 66 12.80 -4.27 6.85
CA ARG A 66 14.11 -4.74 7.38
C ARG A 66 14.87 -5.58 6.39
N GLU A 67 14.21 -6.49 5.71
CA GLU A 67 14.82 -7.44 4.78
C GLU A 67 15.10 -6.82 3.40
N GLY A 68 14.40 -5.73 3.06
CA GLY A 68 14.60 -4.97 1.83
C GLY A 68 14.41 -5.83 0.58
N SER A 69 15.34 -5.70 -0.35
CA SER A 69 15.29 -6.33 -1.67
C SER A 69 15.30 -7.86 -1.71
N ARG A 70 15.53 -8.53 -0.58
CA ARG A 70 15.53 -10.01 -0.53
C ARG A 70 14.18 -10.64 -0.82
N VAL A 71 13.11 -9.83 -0.80
CA VAL A 71 11.72 -10.30 -0.95
C VAL A 71 11.18 -10.07 -2.36
N ILE A 72 11.91 -9.35 -3.22
CA ILE A 72 11.44 -9.03 -4.58
C ILE A 72 11.98 -10.06 -5.57
N PRO A 73 11.11 -10.75 -6.32
CA PRO A 73 11.53 -11.61 -7.40
C PRO A 73 12.17 -10.78 -8.53
N GLY A 74 13.30 -11.26 -9.05
CA GLY A 74 13.99 -10.65 -10.20
C GLY A 74 15.23 -9.84 -9.83
N GLU A 75 15.73 -9.05 -10.77
CA GLU A 75 16.96 -8.26 -10.63
C GLU A 75 16.75 -6.87 -10.01
N SER A 76 15.53 -6.58 -9.55
CA SER A 76 15.20 -5.30 -8.93
C SER A 76 15.62 -5.27 -7.47
N THR A 77 16.20 -4.14 -7.03
CA THR A 77 16.57 -3.91 -5.64
C THR A 77 15.83 -2.70 -5.08
N ILE A 78 15.37 -2.79 -3.83
CA ILE A 78 14.80 -1.67 -3.08
C ILE A 78 15.68 -1.42 -1.86
N HIS A 79 16.07 -0.17 -1.68
CA HIS A 79 16.85 0.24 -0.53
C HIS A 79 16.09 1.34 0.23
N PHE A 80 15.86 1.12 1.52
CA PHE A 80 15.37 2.16 2.43
C PHE A 80 16.54 2.65 3.27
N ASP A 81 16.82 3.94 3.24
CA ASP A 81 17.80 4.53 4.15
C ASP A 81 17.30 4.51 5.61
N GLU A 82 18.17 4.79 6.57
CA GLU A 82 17.83 4.70 8.00
C GLU A 82 16.76 5.72 8.43
N ILE A 83 16.74 6.90 7.81
CA ILE A 83 15.73 7.93 8.09
C ILE A 83 14.37 7.47 7.58
N SER A 84 14.34 6.92 6.36
CA SER A 84 13.13 6.36 5.76
C SER A 84 12.59 5.20 6.57
N LYS A 85 13.43 4.25 7.00
CA LYS A 85 13.04 3.14 7.88
C LYS A 85 12.40 3.63 9.17
N LYS A 86 13.04 4.59 9.84
CA LYS A 86 12.52 5.19 11.08
C LYS A 86 11.14 5.81 10.86
N ARG A 87 10.97 6.62 9.82
CA ARG A 87 9.69 7.25 9.49
C ARG A 87 8.60 6.24 9.14
N ILE A 88 8.94 5.17 8.41
CA ILE A 88 8.01 4.08 8.11
C ILE A 88 7.57 3.40 9.41
N PHE A 89 8.49 3.08 10.32
CA PHE A 89 8.14 2.44 11.60
C PHE A 89 7.27 3.34 12.48
N GLU A 90 7.60 4.61 12.60
CA GLU A 90 6.76 5.59 13.31
C GLU A 90 5.36 5.69 12.71
N SER A 91 5.25 5.66 11.38
CA SER A 91 3.98 5.66 10.66
C SER A 91 3.17 4.37 10.90
N ILE A 92 3.82 3.20 10.94
CA ILE A 92 3.18 1.92 11.28
C ILE A 92 2.63 1.96 12.71
N ASP A 93 3.40 2.51 13.65
CA ASP A 93 3.01 2.57 15.07
C ASP A 93 1.83 3.53 15.29
N SER A 94 1.83 4.67 14.60
CA SER A 94 0.77 5.67 14.65
C SER A 94 -0.42 5.37 13.72
N SER A 95 -0.36 4.33 12.89
CA SER A 95 -1.41 4.02 11.92
C SER A 95 -2.75 3.75 12.60
N LYS A 96 -3.82 4.15 11.91
CA LYS A 96 -5.21 4.01 12.36
C LYS A 96 -5.50 2.57 12.85
N THR A 97 -6.38 2.45 13.83
CA THR A 97 -6.89 1.14 14.25
C THR A 97 -7.53 0.42 13.07
N THR A 98 -7.51 -0.90 13.08
CA THR A 98 -8.11 -1.73 12.03
C THR A 98 -9.53 -1.28 11.69
N LYS A 99 -10.35 -0.93 12.68
CA LYS A 99 -11.71 -0.42 12.47
C LYS A 99 -11.76 0.83 11.58
N ASN A 100 -10.96 1.82 11.90
CA ASN A 100 -10.95 3.09 11.16
C ASN A 100 -10.41 2.90 9.74
N LEU A 101 -9.41 2.05 9.56
CA LEU A 101 -8.89 1.68 8.24
C LEU A 101 -9.98 0.99 7.40
N LEU A 102 -10.67 0.00 7.96
CA LEU A 102 -11.74 -0.72 7.27
C LEU A 102 -12.87 0.22 6.86
N ARG A 103 -13.30 1.13 7.75
CA ARG A 103 -14.32 2.14 7.43
C ARG A 103 -13.88 3.05 6.28
N GLU A 104 -12.67 3.56 6.34
CA GLU A 104 -12.12 4.43 5.30
C GLU A 104 -12.14 3.73 3.93
N LYS A 105 -11.61 2.50 3.87
CA LYS A 105 -11.57 1.74 2.62
C LYS A 105 -12.96 1.35 2.12
N TYR A 106 -13.88 1.03 3.02
CA TYR A 106 -15.28 0.76 2.67
C TYR A 106 -15.95 1.97 2.04
N PHE A 107 -15.88 3.14 2.67
CA PHE A 107 -16.49 4.34 2.13
C PHE A 107 -15.83 4.82 0.84
N ALA A 108 -14.50 4.73 0.74
CA ALA A 108 -13.79 5.06 -0.50
C ALA A 108 -14.31 4.23 -1.69
N LEU A 109 -14.45 2.91 -1.49
CA LEU A 109 -14.98 2.04 -2.54
C LEU A 109 -16.47 2.28 -2.80
N LYS A 110 -17.29 2.50 -1.76
CA LYS A 110 -18.70 2.83 -1.88
C LYS A 110 -18.91 4.09 -2.73
N TYR A 111 -18.15 5.15 -2.48
CA TYR A 111 -18.23 6.38 -3.28
C TYR A 111 -17.76 6.16 -4.72
N LYS A 112 -16.70 5.41 -4.91
CA LYS A 112 -16.17 5.06 -6.24
C LYS A 112 -17.19 4.30 -7.09
N LEU A 113 -17.94 3.37 -6.49
CA LEU A 113 -18.93 2.53 -7.18
C LEU A 113 -20.33 3.16 -7.25
N GLY A 114 -20.64 4.17 -6.44
CA GLY A 114 -21.97 4.76 -6.32
C GLY A 114 -23.03 3.83 -5.72
N ARG A 115 -22.61 2.69 -5.12
CA ARG A 115 -23.49 1.69 -4.47
C ARG A 115 -22.80 1.06 -3.28
N ILE A 116 -23.53 0.28 -2.48
CA ILE A 116 -22.94 -0.54 -1.42
C ILE A 116 -22.04 -1.60 -2.07
N PRO A 117 -20.73 -1.63 -1.74
CA PRO A 117 -19.83 -2.65 -2.24
C PRO A 117 -20.20 -4.04 -1.71
N ASN A 118 -20.02 -5.07 -2.50
CA ASN A 118 -19.99 -6.45 -2.04
C ASN A 118 -18.54 -6.91 -1.77
N VAL A 119 -18.35 -8.11 -1.26
CA VAL A 119 -17.01 -8.65 -0.94
C VAL A 119 -16.14 -8.76 -2.19
N LEU A 120 -16.72 -9.14 -3.34
CA LEU A 120 -15.98 -9.29 -4.59
C LEU A 120 -15.51 -7.95 -5.14
N ASP A 121 -16.25 -6.87 -4.92
CA ASP A 121 -15.84 -5.52 -5.33
C ASP A 121 -14.51 -5.11 -4.66
N PHE A 122 -14.27 -5.53 -3.41
CA PHE A 122 -12.98 -5.29 -2.75
C PHE A 122 -11.85 -6.12 -3.35
N TYR A 123 -12.17 -7.31 -3.85
CA TYR A 123 -11.20 -8.14 -4.53
C TYR A 123 -10.79 -7.53 -5.87
N GLU A 124 -11.75 -7.03 -6.65
CA GLU A 124 -11.52 -6.48 -8.00
C GLU A 124 -11.00 -5.04 -7.98
N TYR A 125 -11.59 -4.18 -7.16
CA TYR A 125 -11.38 -2.72 -7.22
C TYR A 125 -10.84 -2.11 -5.94
N GLY A 126 -10.83 -2.86 -4.85
CA GLY A 126 -10.40 -2.38 -3.54
C GLY A 126 -8.90 -2.45 -3.35
N GLU A 127 -8.44 -1.68 -2.40
CA GLU A 127 -7.04 -1.58 -1.99
C GLU A 127 -6.73 -2.40 -0.73
N ILE A 128 -7.69 -3.19 -0.25
CA ILE A 128 -7.60 -3.96 0.99
C ILE A 128 -8.11 -5.39 0.77
N ASP A 129 -7.51 -6.34 1.50
CA ASP A 129 -7.99 -7.72 1.50
C ASP A 129 -9.38 -7.80 2.16
N PRO A 130 -10.42 -8.28 1.45
CA PRO A 130 -11.77 -8.37 2.00
C PRO A 130 -11.87 -9.31 3.21
N MET A 131 -10.96 -10.25 3.38
CA MET A 131 -10.93 -11.13 4.56
C MET A 131 -10.78 -10.37 5.86
N LEU A 132 -10.18 -9.17 5.84
CA LEU A 132 -10.03 -8.34 7.04
C LEU A 132 -11.38 -7.88 7.61
N PHE A 133 -12.40 -7.65 6.77
CA PHE A 133 -13.77 -7.35 7.23
C PHE A 133 -14.38 -8.52 7.99
N ILE A 134 -14.18 -9.74 7.48
CA ILE A 134 -14.69 -10.97 8.08
C ILE A 134 -13.97 -11.26 9.40
N GLN A 135 -12.65 -11.13 9.44
CA GLN A 135 -11.85 -11.30 10.64
C GLN A 135 -12.24 -10.30 11.73
N TYR A 136 -12.53 -9.04 11.35
CA TYR A 136 -12.89 -8.00 12.30
C TYR A 136 -14.31 -8.16 12.86
N SER A 137 -15.30 -8.49 12.01
CA SER A 137 -16.73 -8.45 12.34
C SER A 137 -17.42 -9.81 12.25
N LYS A 138 -16.68 -10.93 12.13
CA LYS A 138 -17.16 -12.30 11.90
C LYS A 138 -17.85 -12.50 10.55
N SER A 139 -18.48 -11.49 9.97
CA SER A 139 -19.02 -11.49 8.61
C SER A 139 -19.00 -10.09 8.01
N TYR A 140 -19.00 -10.02 6.67
CA TYR A 140 -19.06 -8.75 5.95
C TYR A 140 -20.39 -8.00 6.22
N ASP A 141 -21.51 -8.72 6.28
CA ASP A 141 -22.84 -8.13 6.57
C ASP A 141 -22.90 -7.48 7.96
N GLN A 142 -22.26 -8.10 8.94
CA GLN A 142 -22.15 -7.50 10.29
C GLN A 142 -21.31 -6.23 10.26
N PHE A 143 -20.24 -6.22 9.48
CA PHE A 143 -19.44 -5.00 9.30
C PHE A 143 -20.29 -3.89 8.67
N VAL A 144 -20.98 -4.16 7.57
CA VAL A 144 -21.81 -3.17 6.85
C VAL A 144 -22.90 -2.59 7.76
N LYS A 145 -23.51 -3.38 8.63
CA LYS A 145 -24.51 -2.92 9.62
C LYS A 145 -23.91 -2.05 10.73
N SER A 146 -22.60 -2.10 10.94
CA SER A 146 -21.89 -1.39 12.03
C SER A 146 -21.30 -0.03 11.60
N VAL A 147 -21.37 0.31 10.30
CA VAL A 147 -20.74 1.51 9.71
C VAL A 147 -21.78 2.55 9.17
#